data_99ff1e8f8b77a1860a047540588ced0e
#
_entry.id   99ff1e8f8b77a1860a047540588ced0e
#
_cell.length_a   1.000
_cell.length_b   1.000
_cell.length_c   1.000
_cell.angle_alpha   90.00
_cell.angle_beta   90.00
_cell.angle_gamma   90.00
#
_symmetry.space_group_name_H-M   'P 1'
#
loop_
_entity.id
_entity.type
_entity.pdbx_description
1 polymer ?
#
loop_
_entity_poly.entity_id
_entity_poly.type
_entity_poly.pdbx_seq_one_letter_code
_entity_poly.pdbx_strand_id
1 'polypeptide(L)'
;MNIDTETIRDRCTDPVFERGQTYRREGRIQQLNRFDERISAVVSGSNPYDVTVKFGGQSLETRCTCPYDGQGDCKHVVAVLLAIADDPPEDGSERIDSVLADVSDEELRTFVREILATHSRAREQFLVQFGDEHKSVDEYRQEISHLFEQ
;
A
#
# COMPACT_ATOMS: atom_id res chain seq x y z
N MET A 1 -3.03 13.44 -10.32
CA MET A 1 -1.71 13.31 -9.68
C MET A 1 -0.65 13.96 -10.55
N ASN A 2 0.15 14.79 -9.95
CA ASN A 2 1.11 15.55 -10.70
C ASN A 2 2.43 15.61 -9.93
N ILE A 3 3.34 14.74 -10.31
CA ILE A 3 4.67 14.67 -9.70
C ILE A 3 5.68 15.03 -10.77
N ASP A 4 6.46 16.08 -10.54
CA ASP A 4 7.48 16.45 -11.51
C ASP A 4 8.88 16.09 -10.99
N THR A 5 9.84 16.15 -11.90
CA THR A 5 11.21 15.77 -11.60
C THR A 5 11.83 16.59 -10.47
N GLU A 6 11.48 17.87 -10.44
CA GLU A 6 12.02 18.75 -9.42
C GLU A 6 11.53 18.37 -8.03
N THR A 7 10.25 18.01 -7.92
CA THR A 7 9.70 17.55 -6.65
C THR A 7 10.42 16.28 -6.18
N ILE A 8 10.68 15.37 -7.10
CA ILE A 8 11.38 14.13 -6.78
C ILE A 8 12.81 14.43 -6.33
N ARG A 9 13.47 15.31 -7.04
CA ARG A 9 14.84 15.67 -6.72
C ARG A 9 14.96 16.32 -5.32
N ASP A 10 13.96 17.10 -4.95
CA ASP A 10 13.95 17.74 -3.65
C ASP A 10 13.75 16.76 -2.49
N ARG A 11 13.28 15.57 -2.77
CA ARG A 11 13.01 14.58 -1.73
C ARG A 11 14.17 13.64 -1.47
N CYS A 12 15.27 13.78 -2.16
CA CYS A 12 16.41 12.86 -2.03
C CYS A 12 17.73 13.58 -2.27
N THR A 13 18.83 12.89 -2.01
CA THR A 13 20.15 13.45 -2.30
C THR A 13 20.46 13.26 -3.78
N ASP A 14 21.39 14.04 -4.29
CA ASP A 14 21.80 13.94 -5.71
C ASP A 14 22.30 12.55 -6.10
N PRO A 15 23.17 11.91 -5.31
CA PRO A 15 23.58 10.55 -5.66
C PRO A 15 22.44 9.55 -5.71
N VAL A 16 21.47 9.69 -4.81
CA VAL A 16 20.32 8.81 -4.78
C VAL A 16 19.44 9.06 -5.99
N PHE A 17 19.29 10.32 -6.39
CA PHE A 17 18.50 10.65 -7.58
C PHE A 17 19.09 9.98 -8.82
N GLU A 18 20.39 10.05 -8.96
CA GLU A 18 21.07 9.44 -10.11
C GLU A 18 20.91 7.91 -10.11
N ARG A 19 21.00 7.30 -8.96
CA ARG A 19 20.80 5.85 -8.83
C ARG A 19 19.37 5.46 -9.15
N GLY A 20 18.42 6.27 -8.75
CA GLY A 20 17.03 6.03 -9.06
C GLY A 20 16.77 6.10 -10.56
N GLN A 21 17.40 7.06 -11.25
CA GLN A 21 17.28 7.16 -12.70
C GLN A 21 17.85 5.91 -13.36
N THR A 22 18.98 5.40 -12.87
CA THR A 22 19.60 4.21 -13.39
C THR A 22 18.69 2.99 -13.21
N TYR A 23 18.12 2.84 -12.04
CA TYR A 23 17.20 1.73 -11.74
C TYR A 23 16.00 1.75 -12.68
N ARG A 24 15.46 2.93 -12.91
CA ARG A 24 14.33 3.05 -13.81
C ARG A 24 14.71 2.67 -15.24
N ARG A 25 15.84 3.17 -15.72
CA ARG A 25 16.30 2.86 -17.07
C ARG A 25 16.58 1.37 -17.26
N GLU A 26 17.03 0.70 -16.21
CA GLU A 26 17.32 -0.72 -16.27
C GLU A 26 16.09 -1.60 -16.18
N GLY A 27 14.92 -0.99 -16.05
CA GLY A 27 13.68 -1.77 -16.00
C GLY A 27 13.49 -2.59 -14.73
N ARG A 28 13.99 -2.08 -13.62
CA ARG A 28 13.91 -2.82 -12.36
C ARG A 28 12.58 -2.69 -11.64
N ILE A 29 11.69 -1.86 -12.16
CA ILE A 29 10.37 -1.67 -11.54
C ILE A 29 9.41 -2.70 -12.11
N GLN A 30 8.76 -3.44 -11.20
CA GLN A 30 7.79 -4.46 -11.57
C GLN A 30 6.50 -4.23 -10.82
N GLN A 31 5.41 -4.71 -11.38
CA GLN A 31 4.12 -4.68 -10.70
C GLN A 31 3.71 -3.29 -10.21
N LEU A 32 3.82 -2.31 -11.08
CA LEU A 32 3.42 -0.96 -10.73
C LEU A 32 1.90 -0.86 -10.85
N ASN A 33 1.22 -0.70 -9.73
CA ASN A 33 -0.24 -0.67 -9.67
C ASN A 33 -0.75 0.48 -8.85
N ARG A 34 -1.89 0.97 -9.22
CA ARG A 34 -2.54 2.05 -8.48
C ARG A 34 -3.90 1.59 -7.98
N PHE A 35 -4.21 1.94 -6.74
CA PHE A 35 -5.52 1.72 -6.15
C PHE A 35 -5.87 3.01 -5.38
N ASP A 36 -6.82 3.78 -5.89
CA ASP A 36 -7.19 5.09 -5.35
C ASP A 36 -5.97 6.00 -5.28
N GLU A 37 -5.62 6.44 -4.10
CA GLU A 37 -4.51 7.36 -3.89
C GLU A 37 -3.22 6.64 -3.48
N ARG A 38 -3.15 5.37 -3.71
CA ARG A 38 -1.99 4.57 -3.34
C ARG A 38 -1.44 3.83 -4.55
N ILE A 39 -0.15 3.92 -4.73
CA ILE A 39 0.54 3.20 -5.79
C ILE A 39 1.53 2.26 -5.11
N SER A 40 1.59 1.03 -5.58
CA SER A 40 2.55 0.06 -5.08
C SER A 40 3.35 -0.52 -6.23
N ALA A 41 4.58 -0.88 -5.94
CA ALA A 41 5.46 -1.45 -6.94
C ALA A 41 6.49 -2.32 -6.26
N VAL A 42 7.08 -3.23 -7.03
CA VAL A 42 8.20 -4.03 -6.58
C VAL A 42 9.41 -3.58 -7.37
N VAL A 43 10.48 -3.25 -6.68
CA VAL A 43 11.72 -2.83 -7.33
C VAL A 43 12.77 -3.91 -7.11
N SER A 44 13.36 -4.39 -8.20
CA SER A 44 14.34 -5.46 -8.15
C SER A 44 15.73 -4.89 -7.91
N GLY A 45 16.23 -5.06 -6.69
CA GLY A 45 17.59 -4.67 -6.34
C GLY A 45 18.39 -5.92 -6.00
N SER A 46 19.15 -5.88 -4.92
CA SER A 46 19.81 -7.09 -4.43
C SER A 46 18.76 -8.08 -3.94
N ASN A 47 17.62 -7.57 -3.53
CA ASN A 47 16.43 -8.34 -3.20
C ASN A 47 15.25 -7.60 -3.82
N PRO A 48 14.09 -8.23 -3.92
CA PRO A 48 12.91 -7.48 -4.32
C PRO A 48 12.43 -6.63 -3.14
N TYR A 49 12.22 -5.34 -3.39
CA TYR A 49 11.77 -4.41 -2.36
C TYR A 49 10.40 -3.85 -2.72
N ASP A 50 9.56 -3.73 -1.73
CA ASP A 50 8.21 -3.17 -1.94
C ASP A 50 8.26 -1.67 -1.71
N VAL A 51 7.72 -0.92 -2.67
CA VAL A 51 7.62 0.52 -2.57
C VAL A 51 6.15 0.89 -2.59
N THR A 52 5.75 1.75 -1.66
CA THR A 52 4.39 2.28 -1.62
C THR A 52 4.47 3.80 -1.67
N VAL A 53 3.64 4.39 -2.52
CA VAL A 53 3.53 5.83 -2.64
C VAL A 53 2.07 6.18 -2.38
N LYS A 54 1.85 7.02 -1.39
CA LYS A 54 0.50 7.49 -1.08
C LYS A 54 0.43 8.96 -1.40
N PHE A 55 -0.56 9.35 -2.19
CA PHE A 55 -0.76 10.74 -2.52
C PHE A 55 -2.23 11.08 -2.28
N GLY A 56 -2.49 12.32 -2.12
CA GLY A 56 -3.82 12.78 -1.75
C GLY A 56 -3.62 13.87 -0.73
N GLY A 57 -4.51 14.80 -0.67
CA GLY A 57 -4.32 15.94 0.17
C GLY A 57 -3.12 16.73 -0.33
N GLN A 58 -2.30 17.17 0.58
CA GLN A 58 -1.19 18.05 0.22
C GLN A 58 0.19 17.41 0.35
N SER A 59 0.27 16.20 0.79
CA SER A 59 1.56 15.58 1.01
C SER A 59 1.72 14.29 0.25
N LEU A 60 2.95 13.99 -0.09
CA LEU A 60 3.30 12.76 -0.76
C LEU A 60 4.05 11.92 0.25
N GLU A 61 3.54 10.74 0.54
CA GLU A 61 4.16 9.83 1.49
C GLU A 61 4.73 8.63 0.76
N THR A 62 5.94 8.25 1.11
CA THR A 62 6.61 7.14 0.45
C THR A 62 7.13 6.16 1.49
N ARG A 63 7.24 4.91 1.08
CA ARG A 63 7.75 3.85 1.94
C ARG A 63 8.44 2.79 1.10
N CYS A 64 9.53 2.25 1.60
CA CYS A 64 10.23 1.17 0.95
C CYS A 64 10.72 0.19 2.00
N THR A 65 10.75 -1.09 1.66
CA THR A 65 11.17 -2.12 2.60
C THR A 65 12.69 -2.31 2.65
N CYS A 66 13.44 -1.53 1.87
CA CYS A 66 14.90 -1.67 1.88
C CYS A 66 15.50 -1.08 3.16
N PRO A 67 16.74 -1.47 3.48
CA PRO A 67 17.37 -1.00 4.72
C PRO A 67 18.00 0.39 4.66
N TYR A 68 17.64 1.20 3.68
CA TYR A 68 18.19 2.55 3.54
C TYR A 68 17.77 3.42 4.73
N ASP A 69 18.74 3.98 5.39
CA ASP A 69 18.48 4.87 6.52
C ASP A 69 19.09 6.26 6.30
N GLY A 70 19.43 6.59 5.08
CA GLY A 70 19.98 7.89 4.76
C GLY A 70 18.90 8.97 4.71
N GLN A 71 19.31 10.14 4.26
CA GLN A 71 18.42 11.29 4.23
C GLN A 71 17.49 11.23 3.03
N GLY A 72 16.20 11.41 3.28
CA GLY A 72 15.20 11.44 2.21
C GLY A 72 14.84 10.09 1.65
N ASP A 73 14.22 10.10 0.48
CA ASP A 73 13.80 8.89 -0.18
C ASP A 73 14.97 8.07 -0.69
N CYS A 74 14.83 6.75 -0.72
CA CYS A 74 15.88 5.87 -1.24
C CYS A 74 15.79 5.78 -2.76
N LYS A 75 16.79 5.16 -3.38
CA LYS A 75 16.84 5.02 -4.84
C LYS A 75 15.65 4.24 -5.41
N HIS A 76 15.11 3.30 -4.63
CA HIS A 76 13.96 2.52 -5.10
C HIS A 76 12.72 3.39 -5.20
N VAL A 77 12.50 4.22 -4.18
CA VAL A 77 11.39 5.16 -4.20
C VAL A 77 11.55 6.15 -5.33
N VAL A 78 12.76 6.68 -5.53
CA VAL A 78 13.03 7.63 -6.62
C VAL A 78 12.71 7.00 -7.96
N ALA A 79 13.13 5.76 -8.18
CA ALA A 79 12.85 5.07 -9.44
C ALA A 79 11.34 4.98 -9.70
N VAL A 80 10.57 4.62 -8.66
CA VAL A 80 9.12 4.51 -8.78
C VAL A 80 8.49 5.88 -9.04
N LEU A 81 8.92 6.91 -8.33
CA LEU A 81 8.38 8.25 -8.55
C LEU A 81 8.66 8.76 -9.96
N LEU A 82 9.84 8.46 -10.49
CA LEU A 82 10.17 8.83 -11.86
C LEU A 82 9.28 8.11 -12.86
N ALA A 83 9.01 6.83 -12.62
CA ALA A 83 8.12 6.07 -13.49
C ALA A 83 6.70 6.62 -13.45
N ILE A 84 6.22 6.99 -12.27
CA ILE A 84 4.88 7.57 -12.12
C ILE A 84 4.80 8.91 -12.83
N ALA A 85 5.84 9.73 -12.73
CA ALA A 85 5.86 11.04 -13.36
C ALA A 85 5.80 10.94 -14.88
N ASP A 86 6.44 9.90 -15.42
CA ASP A 86 6.50 9.71 -16.85
C ASP A 86 5.24 9.07 -17.42
N ASP A 87 4.71 8.06 -16.73
CA ASP A 87 3.54 7.32 -17.20
C ASP A 87 2.75 6.82 -15.99
N PRO A 88 1.85 7.66 -15.47
CA PRO A 88 1.07 7.29 -14.29
C PRO A 88 0.20 6.06 -14.54
N PRO A 89 0.20 5.09 -13.62
CA PRO A 89 -0.65 3.91 -13.80
C PRO A 89 -2.12 4.25 -13.63
N GLU A 90 -2.96 3.49 -14.29
CA GLU A 90 -4.40 3.69 -14.20
C GLU A 90 -4.91 3.24 -12.84
N ASP A 91 -5.92 3.92 -12.34
CA ASP A 91 -6.53 3.58 -11.06
C ASP A 91 -7.37 2.31 -11.20
N GLY A 92 -7.01 1.27 -10.47
CA GLY A 92 -7.72 0.00 -10.51
C GLY A 92 -8.86 -0.11 -9.50
N SER A 93 -9.11 0.96 -8.73
CA SER A 93 -10.14 0.89 -7.69
C SER A 93 -11.55 0.70 -8.23
N GLU A 94 -11.85 1.29 -9.37
CA GLU A 94 -13.19 1.18 -9.95
C GLU A 94 -13.53 -0.27 -10.29
N ARG A 95 -12.56 -0.99 -10.82
CA ARG A 95 -12.79 -2.39 -11.15
C ARG A 95 -13.02 -3.21 -9.89
N ILE A 96 -12.24 -2.94 -8.85
CA ILE A 96 -12.40 -3.64 -7.58
C ILE A 96 -13.77 -3.32 -6.97
N ASP A 97 -14.15 -2.05 -6.99
CA ASP A 97 -15.45 -1.64 -6.45
C ASP A 97 -16.59 -2.32 -7.19
N SER A 98 -16.46 -2.45 -8.50
CA SER A 98 -17.47 -3.10 -9.32
C SER A 98 -17.61 -4.57 -8.96
N VAL A 99 -16.49 -5.26 -8.77
CA VAL A 99 -16.51 -6.66 -8.38
C VAL A 99 -17.05 -6.82 -6.97
N LEU A 100 -16.65 -5.92 -6.06
CA LEU A 100 -17.15 -5.96 -4.68
C LEU A 100 -18.67 -5.81 -4.63
N ALA A 101 -19.23 -5.01 -5.52
CA ALA A 101 -20.68 -4.82 -5.56
C ALA A 101 -21.43 -6.09 -5.96
N ASP A 102 -20.76 -6.97 -6.70
CA ASP A 102 -21.38 -8.20 -7.20
C ASP A 102 -21.11 -9.42 -6.31
N VAL A 103 -20.15 -9.31 -5.41
CA VAL A 103 -19.79 -10.44 -4.54
C VAL A 103 -20.76 -10.52 -3.37
N SER A 104 -21.20 -11.72 -3.02
CA SER A 104 -22.08 -11.88 -1.87
C SER A 104 -21.29 -11.69 -0.57
N ASP A 105 -22.01 -11.38 0.51
CA ASP A 105 -21.38 -11.21 1.82
C ASP A 105 -20.66 -12.48 2.24
N GLU A 106 -21.24 -13.63 1.97
CA GLU A 106 -20.64 -14.91 2.33
C GLU A 106 -19.34 -15.14 1.59
N GLU A 107 -19.34 -14.87 0.29
CA GLU A 107 -18.14 -15.02 -0.52
C GLU A 107 -17.05 -14.07 -0.06
N LEU A 108 -17.44 -12.85 0.26
CA LEU A 108 -16.49 -11.85 0.73
C LEU A 108 -15.87 -12.24 2.07
N ARG A 109 -16.70 -12.73 2.99
CA ARG A 109 -16.21 -13.18 4.30
C ARG A 109 -15.24 -14.35 4.16
N THR A 110 -15.54 -15.27 3.26
CA THR A 110 -14.67 -16.41 3.01
C THR A 110 -13.31 -15.94 2.48
N PHE A 111 -13.35 -15.02 1.54
CA PHE A 111 -12.11 -14.49 0.96
C PHE A 111 -11.28 -13.75 2.03
N VAL A 112 -11.94 -12.89 2.79
CA VAL A 112 -11.26 -12.13 3.84
C VAL A 112 -10.65 -13.08 4.87
N ARG A 113 -11.38 -14.10 5.26
CA ARG A 113 -10.89 -15.07 6.22
C ARG A 113 -9.62 -15.77 5.70
N GLU A 114 -9.62 -16.09 4.42
CA GLU A 114 -8.45 -16.71 3.78
C GLU A 114 -7.25 -15.77 3.81
N ILE A 115 -7.46 -14.52 3.48
CA ILE A 115 -6.39 -13.52 3.52
C ILE A 115 -5.84 -13.38 4.94
N LEU A 116 -6.72 -13.32 5.92
CA LEU A 116 -6.30 -13.17 7.31
C LEU A 116 -5.58 -14.41 7.82
N ALA A 117 -5.92 -15.57 7.28
CA ALA A 117 -5.25 -16.81 7.68
C ALA A 117 -3.82 -16.89 7.14
N THR A 118 -3.59 -16.32 5.96
CA THR A 118 -2.31 -16.45 5.29
C THR A 118 -1.40 -15.22 5.41
N HIS A 119 -1.95 -14.07 5.78
CA HIS A 119 -1.18 -12.83 5.87
C HIS A 119 -1.27 -12.29 7.29
N SER A 120 -0.26 -12.57 8.09
CA SER A 120 -0.27 -12.20 9.50
C SER A 120 -0.40 -10.70 9.72
N ARG A 121 0.22 -9.90 8.86
CA ARG A 121 0.15 -8.45 9.00
C ARG A 121 -1.28 -7.94 8.77
N ALA A 122 -1.95 -8.45 7.76
CA ALA A 122 -3.33 -8.08 7.49
C ALA A 122 -4.22 -8.51 8.66
N ARG A 123 -3.95 -9.69 9.21
CA ARG A 123 -4.71 -10.21 10.36
C ARG A 123 -4.55 -9.30 11.56
N GLU A 124 -3.33 -8.84 11.84
CA GLU A 124 -3.09 -7.95 12.95
C GLU A 124 -3.80 -6.62 12.76
N GLN A 125 -3.72 -6.07 11.55
CA GLN A 125 -4.41 -4.82 11.24
C GLN A 125 -5.91 -4.96 11.42
N PHE A 126 -6.46 -6.07 10.98
CA PHE A 126 -7.88 -6.33 11.09
C PHE A 126 -8.30 -6.39 12.56
N LEU A 127 -7.52 -7.08 13.37
CA LEU A 127 -7.83 -7.22 14.80
C LEU A 127 -7.68 -5.88 15.54
N VAL A 128 -6.71 -5.09 15.16
CA VAL A 128 -6.54 -3.77 15.76
C VAL A 128 -7.72 -2.87 15.43
N GLN A 129 -8.15 -2.91 14.19
CA GLN A 129 -9.22 -2.05 13.73
C GLN A 129 -10.59 -2.47 14.24
N PHE A 130 -10.86 -3.76 14.27
CA PHE A 130 -12.18 -4.28 14.64
C PHE A 130 -12.24 -5.10 15.93
N GLY A 131 -11.11 -5.63 16.34
CA GLY A 131 -11.07 -6.54 17.47
C GLY A 131 -11.53 -5.94 18.79
N ASP A 132 -11.01 -4.78 19.12
CA ASP A 132 -11.35 -4.13 20.38
C ASP A 132 -12.80 -3.71 20.41
N GLU A 133 -13.27 -3.18 19.31
CA GLU A 133 -14.65 -2.76 19.20
C GLU A 133 -15.58 -3.96 19.30
N HIS A 134 -15.21 -5.02 18.64
CA HIS A 134 -15.98 -6.25 18.67
C HIS A 134 -15.95 -6.86 20.07
N LYS A 135 -14.83 -6.76 20.74
CA LYS A 135 -14.68 -7.27 22.08
C LYS A 135 -15.57 -6.51 23.05
N SER A 136 -15.65 -5.21 22.91
CA SER A 136 -16.53 -4.41 23.74
C SER A 136 -17.98 -4.82 23.56
N VAL A 137 -18.37 -5.07 22.33
CA VAL A 137 -19.73 -5.49 22.04
C VAL A 137 -20.00 -6.85 22.64
N ASP A 138 -19.04 -7.74 22.59
CA ASP A 138 -19.19 -9.06 23.17
C ASP A 138 -19.30 -9.01 24.67
N GLU A 139 -18.50 -8.20 25.31
CA GLU A 139 -18.60 -8.05 26.75
C GLU A 139 -19.96 -7.53 27.10
N TYR A 140 -20.44 -6.60 26.31
CA TYR A 140 -21.72 -6.04 26.46
C TYR A 140 -22.77 -7.08 26.30
N ARG A 141 -22.63 -7.95 25.32
CA ARG A 141 -23.58 -8.97 25.07
C ARG A 141 -23.52 -10.06 26.08
N GLN A 142 -22.38 -10.35 26.63
CA GLN A 142 -22.32 -11.33 27.64
C GLN A 142 -23.09 -10.93 28.81
N GLU A 143 -23.18 -9.66 29.02
CA GLU A 143 -23.93 -9.20 30.08
C GLU A 143 -25.33 -9.12 29.68
N ILE A 144 -25.61 -8.70 28.56
CA ILE A 144 -26.88 -8.58 28.12
C ILE A 144 -27.28 -9.75 27.49
N SER A 145 -26.65 -10.37 26.84
CA SER A 145 -27.13 -11.24 26.06
C SER A 145 -26.59 -12.37 26.17
N HIS A 146 -25.86 -12.45 26.49
CA HIS A 146 -25.71 -13.42 26.56
C HIS A 146 -26.83 -13.54 26.24
N LEU A 147 -27.24 -12.84 25.91
CA LEU A 147 -28.19 -12.27 25.50
C LEU A 147 -28.43 -12.48 24.12
N PHE A 148 -27.97 -12.21 23.38
CA PHE A 148 -28.14 -12.43 22.07
C PHE A 148 -27.04 -12.77 21.50
N GLU A 149 -26.43 -13.16 21.67
CA GLU A 149 -25.70 -13.56 21.23
C GLU A 149 -25.13 -14.04 21.01
N GLN A 150 -24.99 -14.09 21.13
CA GLN A 150 -24.48 -14.43 20.77
C GLN A 150 -24.27 -14.87 20.29
#